data_06238a9e42bb7d0051946be5d5f5672b
#
_entry.id   06238a9e42bb7d0051946be5d5f5672b
#
_cell.length_a   1.000
_cell.length_b   1.000
_cell.length_c   1.000
_cell.angle_alpha   90.00
_cell.angle_beta   90.00
_cell.angle_gamma   90.00
#
_symmetry.space_group_name_H-M   'P 1'
#
loop_
_entity.id
_entity.type
_entity.pdbx_description
1 polymer ?
#
loop_
_entity_poly.entity_id
_entity_poly.type
_entity_poly.pdbx_seq_one_letter_code
_entity_poly.pdbx_strand_id
1 'polypeptide(L)'
;CECYHKFPQLQIIYSTTTVERPNSEQHEINQISKCYYLHGFSLREYINQQIRENLPRVSMEDILYNTEQVQKSILMKVRPWNFLQNYLHHGYYPIYKDSRNFTEQLLKNLNAMLEVDILFIKQIDVKYLTRLKQLLYLLAVNQNVSPNVSNLAQAINTSRATVMNYMNNLEEAR
;
A
#
# COMPACT_ATOMS: atom_id res chain seq x y z
N CYS A 1 -1.84 -6.93 25.59
CA CYS A 1 -1.10 -6.39 26.77
C CYS A 1 -0.92 -7.43 27.87
N GLU A 2 -1.94 -8.23 28.24
CA GLU A 2 -1.81 -9.23 29.30
C GLU A 2 -0.66 -10.24 29.10
N CYS A 3 -0.44 -10.75 27.89
CA CYS A 3 0.66 -11.67 27.60
C CYS A 3 2.02 -11.04 27.84
N TYR A 4 2.20 -9.79 27.46
CA TYR A 4 3.45 -9.05 27.66
C TYR A 4 3.77 -8.85 29.14
N HIS A 5 2.76 -8.51 29.95
CA HIS A 5 2.93 -8.34 31.41
C HIS A 5 3.17 -9.66 32.15
N LYS A 6 2.53 -10.75 31.70
CA LYS A 6 2.71 -12.07 32.30
C LYS A 6 4.04 -12.74 31.91
N PHE A 7 4.53 -12.44 30.70
CA PHE A 7 5.72 -13.08 30.12
C PHE A 7 6.66 -12.04 29.50
N PRO A 8 7.38 -11.23 30.30
CA PRO A 8 8.21 -10.12 29.80
C PRO A 8 9.37 -10.56 28.91
N GLN A 9 9.73 -11.84 28.90
CA GLN A 9 10.76 -12.41 28.01
C GLN A 9 10.22 -12.83 26.65
N LEU A 10 8.90 -12.80 26.44
CA LEU A 10 8.27 -13.19 25.19
C LEU A 10 8.40 -12.08 24.16
N GLN A 11 9.02 -12.39 23.02
CA GLN A 11 9.02 -11.49 21.85
C GLN A 11 7.83 -11.86 20.95
N ILE A 12 6.92 -10.91 20.76
CA ILE A 12 5.73 -11.09 19.93
C ILE A 12 5.90 -10.24 18.67
N ILE A 13 5.81 -10.89 17.51
CA ILE A 13 5.77 -10.22 16.19
C ILE A 13 4.39 -10.50 15.60
N TYR A 14 3.69 -9.44 15.21
CA TYR A 14 2.41 -9.56 14.53
C TYR A 14 2.36 -8.61 13.33
N SER A 15 1.53 -8.91 12.35
CA SER A 15 1.26 -8.07 11.19
C SER A 15 -0.24 -7.80 11.08
N THR A 16 -0.57 -6.61 10.61
CA THR A 16 -1.95 -6.21 10.33
C THR A 16 -2.01 -5.42 9.05
N THR A 17 -3.12 -5.50 8.32
CA THR A 17 -3.40 -4.73 7.11
C THR A 17 -4.10 -3.41 7.41
N THR A 18 -4.71 -3.28 8.59
CA THR A 18 -5.43 -2.08 9.00
C THR A 18 -4.72 -1.39 10.15
N VAL A 19 -4.47 -0.10 9.99
CA VAL A 19 -4.11 0.76 11.12
C VAL A 19 -5.42 1.17 11.78
N GLU A 20 -5.81 0.46 12.83
CA GLU A 20 -6.94 0.90 13.63
C GLU A 20 -6.62 2.26 14.28
N ARG A 21 -7.62 3.15 14.36
CA ARG A 21 -7.49 4.36 15.17
C ARG A 21 -7.21 3.97 16.61
N PRO A 22 -6.36 4.69 17.33
CA PRO A 22 -6.00 4.32 18.69
C PRO A 22 -7.23 4.38 19.61
N ASN A 23 -7.82 3.22 19.85
CA ASN A 23 -8.66 3.00 21.01
C ASN A 23 -7.77 2.94 22.26
N SER A 24 -8.32 3.09 23.46
CA SER A 24 -7.55 3.07 24.72
C SER A 24 -6.60 1.86 24.83
N GLU A 25 -7.03 0.69 24.39
CA GLU A 25 -6.21 -0.53 24.39
C GLU A 25 -5.03 -0.48 23.40
N GLN A 26 -5.20 0.22 22.28
CA GLN A 26 -4.17 0.39 21.27
C GLN A 26 -3.12 1.42 21.69
N HIS A 27 -3.50 2.37 22.54
CA HIS A 27 -2.55 3.29 23.15
C HIS A 27 -1.54 2.53 24.03
N GLU A 28 -1.97 1.54 24.80
CA GLU A 28 -1.08 0.67 25.57
C GLU A 28 -0.15 -0.17 24.68
N ILE A 29 -0.68 -0.76 23.60
CA ILE A 29 0.13 -1.52 22.64
C ILE A 29 1.20 -0.64 22.01
N ASN A 30 0.87 0.57 21.60
CA ASN A 30 1.82 1.50 20.99
C ASN A 30 2.94 1.95 21.94
N GLN A 31 2.70 1.94 23.26
CA GLN A 31 3.74 2.25 24.25
C GLN A 31 4.76 1.13 24.43
N ILE A 32 4.37 -0.13 24.23
CA ILE A 32 5.22 -1.31 24.45
C ILE A 32 5.68 -1.98 23.16
N SER A 33 5.22 -1.50 21.99
CA SER A 33 5.55 -2.10 20.69
C SER A 33 6.28 -1.10 19.79
N LYS A 34 7.06 -1.64 18.85
CA LYS A 34 7.68 -0.87 17.77
C LYS A 34 6.97 -1.19 16.48
N CYS A 35 6.31 -0.19 15.91
CA CYS A 35 5.60 -0.32 14.65
C CYS A 35 6.54 -0.07 13.46
N TYR A 36 6.44 -0.92 12.44
CA TYR A 36 7.14 -0.78 11.17
C TYR A 36 6.11 -0.80 10.04
N TYR A 37 6.22 0.13 9.12
CA TYR A 37 5.38 0.15 7.92
C TYR A 37 6.10 -0.57 6.78
N LEU A 38 5.47 -1.61 6.25
CA LEU A 38 5.97 -2.35 5.09
C LEU A 38 5.32 -1.80 3.83
N HIS A 39 6.05 -0.97 3.12
CA HIS A 39 5.63 -0.47 1.80
C HIS A 39 5.90 -1.49 0.70
N GLY A 40 5.30 -1.29 -0.47
CA GLY A 40 5.65 -2.04 -1.66
C GLY A 40 7.10 -1.79 -2.11
N PHE A 41 7.57 -2.57 -3.06
CA PHE A 41 8.94 -2.44 -3.58
C PHE A 41 9.15 -1.09 -4.27
N SER A 42 10.27 -0.45 -3.99
CA SER A 42 10.83 0.58 -4.85
C SER A 42 11.39 -0.06 -6.14
N LEU A 43 11.55 0.75 -7.19
CA LEU A 43 12.18 0.27 -8.43
C LEU A 43 13.54 -0.39 -8.18
N ARG A 44 14.35 0.16 -7.28
CA ARG A 44 15.65 -0.40 -6.90
C ARG A 44 15.50 -1.79 -6.27
N GLU A 45 14.57 -1.97 -5.35
CA GLU A 45 14.32 -3.27 -4.69
C GLU A 45 13.76 -4.28 -5.67
N TYR A 46 12.87 -3.84 -6.57
CA TYR A 46 12.37 -4.68 -7.66
C TYR A 46 13.52 -5.16 -8.56
N ILE A 47 14.41 -4.26 -9.01
CA ILE A 47 15.55 -4.62 -9.83
C ILE A 47 16.48 -5.59 -9.07
N ASN A 48 16.80 -5.31 -7.80
CA ASN A 48 17.64 -6.19 -6.99
C ASN A 48 17.09 -7.63 -6.93
N GLN A 49 15.77 -7.76 -6.86
CA GLN A 49 15.12 -9.06 -6.88
C GLN A 49 15.23 -9.77 -8.24
N GLN A 50 15.21 -9.02 -9.35
CA GLN A 50 15.29 -9.59 -10.71
C GLN A 50 16.71 -10.05 -11.05
N ILE A 51 17.71 -9.25 -10.72
CA ILE A 51 19.12 -9.53 -11.07
C ILE A 51 19.86 -10.28 -9.96
N ARG A 52 19.25 -10.50 -8.80
CA ARG A 52 19.85 -11.11 -7.61
C ARG A 52 21.11 -10.39 -7.13
N GLU A 53 21.15 -9.08 -7.29
CA GLU A 53 22.24 -8.21 -6.84
C GLU A 53 21.71 -7.12 -5.92
N ASN A 54 22.63 -6.50 -5.16
CA ASN A 54 22.32 -5.36 -4.30
C ASN A 54 22.82 -4.07 -4.95
N LEU A 55 21.92 -3.31 -5.56
CA LEU A 55 22.21 -1.94 -5.96
C LEU A 55 22.28 -1.05 -4.71
N PRO A 56 23.25 -0.14 -4.62
CA PRO A 56 23.40 0.73 -3.48
C PRO A 56 22.20 1.67 -3.35
N ARG A 57 21.95 2.12 -2.13
CA ARG A 57 21.08 3.28 -1.91
C ARG A 57 21.84 4.51 -2.31
N VAL A 58 21.18 5.40 -3.01
CA VAL A 58 21.73 6.68 -3.45
C VAL A 58 21.18 7.77 -2.55
N SER A 59 22.04 8.57 -1.94
CA SER A 59 21.64 9.71 -1.13
C SER A 59 21.26 10.91 -2.00
N MET A 60 20.59 11.90 -1.44
CA MET A 60 20.30 13.14 -2.15
C MET A 60 21.59 13.90 -2.49
N GLU A 61 22.59 13.85 -1.59
CA GLU A 61 23.92 14.44 -1.83
C GLU A 61 24.63 13.78 -3.02
N ASP A 62 24.56 12.46 -3.13
CA ASP A 62 25.15 11.75 -4.27
C ASP A 62 24.45 12.12 -5.58
N ILE A 63 23.14 12.32 -5.56
CA ILE A 63 22.39 12.76 -6.75
C ILE A 63 22.83 14.18 -7.16
N LEU A 64 23.06 15.06 -6.22
CA LEU A 64 23.39 16.47 -6.50
C LEU A 64 24.86 16.69 -6.86
N TYR A 65 25.78 16.01 -6.19
CA TYR A 65 27.21 16.30 -6.30
C TYR A 65 28.05 15.21 -6.96
N ASN A 66 27.55 13.94 -6.98
CA ASN A 66 28.30 12.78 -7.48
C ASN A 66 27.55 12.03 -8.59
N THR A 67 26.67 12.69 -9.31
CA THR A 67 25.73 12.09 -10.29
C THR A 67 26.43 11.15 -11.28
N GLU A 68 27.56 11.58 -11.88
CA GLU A 68 28.27 10.78 -12.88
C GLU A 68 28.83 9.48 -12.30
N GLN A 69 29.37 9.51 -11.09
CA GLN A 69 29.94 8.34 -10.44
C GLN A 69 28.84 7.33 -10.08
N VAL A 70 27.73 7.84 -9.51
CA VAL A 70 26.56 7.04 -9.20
C VAL A 70 25.99 6.40 -10.46
N GLN A 71 25.80 7.18 -11.51
CA GLN A 71 25.29 6.69 -12.79
C GLN A 71 26.18 5.58 -13.36
N LYS A 72 27.51 5.79 -13.40
CA LYS A 72 28.45 4.78 -13.87
C LYS A 72 28.36 3.49 -13.06
N SER A 73 28.33 3.59 -11.73
CA SER A 73 28.29 2.44 -10.82
C SER A 73 27.01 1.59 -11.02
N ILE A 74 25.88 2.23 -11.29
CA ILE A 74 24.61 1.54 -11.56
C ILE A 74 24.62 0.94 -12.97
N LEU A 75 25.00 1.72 -13.99
CA LEU A 75 24.97 1.29 -15.39
C LEU A 75 25.94 0.16 -15.71
N MET A 76 27.03 0.01 -14.94
CA MET A 76 27.92 -1.17 -15.02
C MET A 76 27.22 -2.46 -14.64
N LYS A 77 26.21 -2.40 -13.76
CA LYS A 77 25.48 -3.56 -13.25
C LYS A 77 24.20 -3.82 -14.00
N VAL A 78 23.44 -2.75 -14.30
CA VAL A 78 22.09 -2.86 -14.84
C VAL A 78 21.69 -1.60 -15.60
N ARG A 79 20.78 -1.77 -16.55
CA ARG A 79 20.06 -0.65 -17.21
C ARG A 79 18.66 -0.54 -16.62
N PRO A 80 18.39 0.39 -15.68
CA PRO A 80 17.13 0.46 -14.94
C PRO A 80 15.87 0.62 -15.83
N TRP A 81 16.01 1.33 -16.96
CA TRP A 81 14.93 1.56 -17.93
C TRP A 81 14.32 0.26 -18.49
N ASN A 82 15.13 -0.80 -18.61
CA ASN A 82 14.64 -2.09 -19.10
C ASN A 82 13.64 -2.76 -18.14
N PHE A 83 13.65 -2.33 -16.88
CA PHE A 83 12.77 -2.87 -15.83
C PHE A 83 11.59 -1.95 -15.51
N LEU A 84 11.63 -0.68 -15.92
CA LEU A 84 10.65 0.33 -15.50
C LEU A 84 9.24 -0.04 -15.94
N GLN A 85 9.04 -0.48 -17.18
CA GLN A 85 7.71 -0.83 -17.69
C GLN A 85 7.08 -1.97 -16.88
N ASN A 86 7.83 -3.03 -16.63
CA ASN A 86 7.38 -4.16 -15.83
C ASN A 86 7.14 -3.78 -14.37
N TYR A 87 8.00 -2.92 -13.82
CA TYR A 87 7.80 -2.38 -12.48
C TYR A 87 6.51 -1.57 -12.36
N LEU A 88 6.23 -0.69 -13.30
CA LEU A 88 4.99 0.08 -13.32
C LEU A 88 3.74 -0.80 -13.48
N HIS A 89 3.87 -1.92 -14.18
CA HIS A 89 2.76 -2.86 -14.36
C HIS A 89 2.49 -3.71 -13.11
N HIS A 90 3.53 -4.27 -12.48
CA HIS A 90 3.35 -5.24 -11.39
C HIS A 90 4.44 -5.21 -10.30
N GLY A 91 5.49 -4.43 -10.47
CA GLY A 91 6.68 -4.53 -9.62
C GLY A 91 6.54 -3.97 -8.21
N TYR A 92 5.51 -3.14 -7.94
CA TYR A 92 5.28 -2.58 -6.62
C TYR A 92 4.89 -3.65 -5.59
N TYR A 93 4.05 -4.62 -5.98
CA TYR A 93 3.61 -5.69 -5.08
C TYR A 93 4.42 -6.97 -5.26
N PRO A 94 5.01 -7.55 -4.18
CA PRO A 94 5.79 -8.80 -4.24
C PRO A 94 5.03 -10.00 -4.81
N ILE A 95 3.71 -9.96 -4.77
CA ILE A 95 2.79 -11.00 -5.21
C ILE A 95 3.00 -11.45 -6.67
N TYR A 96 3.63 -10.62 -7.50
CA TYR A 96 3.92 -10.97 -8.90
C TYR A 96 4.82 -12.21 -9.03
N LYS A 97 5.57 -12.57 -7.99
CA LYS A 97 6.47 -13.71 -8.00
C LYS A 97 5.74 -15.05 -7.92
N ASP A 98 4.65 -15.07 -7.17
CA ASP A 98 3.95 -16.30 -6.81
C ASP A 98 2.72 -16.55 -7.68
N SER A 99 2.33 -15.57 -8.48
CA SER A 99 1.11 -15.59 -9.26
C SER A 99 1.38 -15.63 -10.77
N ARG A 100 0.84 -16.65 -11.45
CA ARG A 100 0.84 -16.69 -12.93
C ARG A 100 -0.05 -15.61 -13.53
N ASN A 101 -1.03 -15.14 -12.79
CA ASN A 101 -1.95 -14.07 -13.17
C ASN A 101 -1.97 -12.97 -12.08
N PHE A 102 -1.05 -12.02 -12.20
CA PHE A 102 -0.91 -10.91 -11.26
C PHE A 102 -2.21 -10.10 -11.09
N THR A 103 -2.87 -9.78 -12.21
CA THR A 103 -4.08 -8.95 -12.19
C THR A 103 -5.22 -9.63 -11.43
N GLU A 104 -5.43 -10.93 -11.65
CA GLU A 104 -6.45 -11.69 -10.94
C GLU A 104 -6.18 -11.74 -9.44
N GLN A 105 -4.94 -11.99 -9.06
CA GLN A 105 -4.56 -12.03 -7.66
C GLN A 105 -4.67 -10.64 -6.99
N LEU A 106 -4.30 -9.58 -7.71
CA LEU A 106 -4.47 -8.21 -7.22
C LEU A 106 -5.93 -7.88 -6.97
N LEU A 107 -6.82 -8.23 -7.92
CA LEU A 107 -8.26 -8.04 -7.78
C LEU A 107 -8.85 -8.87 -6.62
N LYS A 108 -8.37 -10.11 -6.45
CA LYS A 108 -8.77 -10.95 -5.32
C LYS A 108 -8.40 -10.32 -3.98
N ASN A 109 -7.18 -9.81 -3.86
CA ASN A 109 -6.72 -9.15 -2.65
C ASN A 109 -7.49 -7.85 -2.40
N LEU A 110 -7.74 -7.05 -3.44
CA LEU A 110 -8.55 -5.83 -3.35
C LEU A 110 -9.97 -6.15 -2.86
N ASN A 111 -10.61 -7.17 -3.44
CA ASN A 111 -11.94 -7.57 -3.00
C ASN A 111 -11.94 -8.06 -1.54
N ALA A 112 -10.95 -8.85 -1.13
CA ALA A 112 -10.81 -9.29 0.26
C ALA A 112 -10.65 -8.10 1.22
N MET A 113 -9.82 -7.11 0.88
CA MET A 113 -9.68 -5.88 1.65
C MET A 113 -11.01 -5.13 1.78
N LEU A 114 -11.76 -4.98 0.68
CA LEU A 114 -13.04 -4.28 0.72
C LEU A 114 -14.10 -5.03 1.54
N GLU A 115 -14.16 -6.34 1.40
CA GLU A 115 -15.20 -7.18 2.02
C GLU A 115 -14.89 -7.53 3.47
N VAL A 116 -13.62 -7.73 3.82
CA VAL A 116 -13.22 -8.09 5.19
C VAL A 116 -12.79 -6.84 5.95
N ASP A 117 -11.79 -6.10 5.47
CA ASP A 117 -11.20 -5.03 6.27
C ASP A 117 -12.15 -3.82 6.36
N ILE A 118 -12.77 -3.43 5.24
CA ILE A 118 -13.62 -2.23 5.25
C ILE A 118 -15.04 -2.55 5.73
N LEU A 119 -15.71 -3.55 5.16
CA LEU A 119 -17.09 -3.81 5.56
C LEU A 119 -17.20 -4.40 6.96
N PHE A 120 -16.41 -5.43 7.25
CA PHE A 120 -16.52 -6.16 8.51
C PHE A 120 -15.97 -5.36 9.69
N ILE A 121 -14.72 -4.85 9.58
CA ILE A 121 -14.06 -4.14 10.67
C ILE A 121 -14.72 -2.78 10.93
N LYS A 122 -15.10 -2.05 9.86
CA LYS A 122 -15.79 -0.76 9.99
C LYS A 122 -17.32 -0.89 10.15
N GLN A 123 -17.85 -2.11 10.20
CA GLN A 123 -19.29 -2.39 10.33
C GLN A 123 -20.15 -1.63 9.31
N ILE A 124 -19.65 -1.53 8.07
CA ILE A 124 -20.35 -0.90 6.96
C ILE A 124 -21.30 -1.92 6.33
N ASP A 125 -22.55 -1.51 6.06
CA ASP A 125 -23.54 -2.37 5.42
C ASP A 125 -23.08 -2.81 4.01
N VAL A 126 -23.21 -4.10 3.71
CA VAL A 126 -22.84 -4.73 2.43
C VAL A 126 -23.47 -4.03 1.21
N LYS A 127 -24.63 -3.40 1.37
CA LYS A 127 -25.28 -2.62 0.28
C LYS A 127 -24.41 -1.48 -0.26
N TYR A 128 -23.42 -1.01 0.52
CA TYR A 128 -22.52 0.05 0.10
C TYR A 128 -21.30 -0.45 -0.68
N LEU A 129 -21.03 -1.76 -0.70
CA LEU A 129 -19.88 -2.37 -1.37
C LEU A 129 -19.83 -2.01 -2.86
N THR A 130 -20.97 -2.07 -3.55
CA THR A 130 -21.05 -1.73 -4.98
C THR A 130 -20.66 -0.28 -5.23
N ARG A 131 -21.11 0.66 -4.41
CA ARG A 131 -20.74 2.07 -4.52
C ARG A 131 -19.27 2.31 -4.20
N LEU A 132 -18.71 1.59 -3.25
CA LEU A 132 -17.29 1.66 -2.89
C LEU A 132 -16.41 1.16 -4.04
N LYS A 133 -16.80 0.04 -4.68
CA LYS A 133 -16.12 -0.47 -5.90
C LYS A 133 -16.22 0.50 -7.07
N GLN A 134 -17.39 1.12 -7.29
CA GLN A 134 -17.57 2.16 -8.31
C GLN A 134 -16.70 3.39 -8.03
N LEU A 135 -16.62 3.84 -6.77
CA LEU A 135 -15.75 4.94 -6.38
C LEU A 135 -14.28 4.66 -6.70
N LEU A 136 -13.78 3.47 -6.32
CA LEU A 136 -12.41 3.05 -6.63
C LEU A 136 -12.13 3.03 -8.13
N TYR A 137 -13.08 2.51 -8.92
CA TYR A 137 -12.97 2.50 -10.37
C TYR A 137 -12.87 3.92 -10.95
N LEU A 138 -13.74 4.83 -10.50
CA LEU A 138 -13.71 6.23 -10.93
C LEU A 138 -12.40 6.94 -10.56
N LEU A 139 -11.87 6.68 -9.36
CA LEU A 139 -10.57 7.22 -8.94
C LEU A 139 -9.42 6.66 -9.78
N ALA A 140 -9.46 5.37 -10.11
CA ALA A 140 -8.44 4.73 -10.93
C ALA A 140 -8.42 5.24 -12.40
N VAL A 141 -9.59 5.50 -12.98
CA VAL A 141 -9.71 6.00 -14.36
C VAL A 141 -9.33 7.48 -14.47
N ASN A 142 -9.63 8.29 -13.46
CA ASN A 142 -9.42 9.74 -13.47
C ASN A 142 -8.09 10.17 -12.83
N GLN A 143 -7.03 9.42 -13.02
CA GLN A 143 -5.71 9.62 -12.37
C GLN A 143 -5.09 11.02 -12.53
N ASN A 144 -5.44 11.73 -13.61
CA ASN A 144 -4.81 13.00 -13.96
C ASN A 144 -5.54 14.24 -13.45
N VAL A 145 -6.64 14.07 -12.74
CA VAL A 145 -7.48 15.18 -12.25
C VAL A 145 -7.69 15.05 -10.76
N SER A 146 -7.49 16.13 -10.02
CA SER A 146 -7.88 16.14 -8.60
C SER A 146 -9.36 15.76 -8.47
N PRO A 147 -9.69 14.71 -7.72
CA PRO A 147 -11.05 14.21 -7.68
C PRO A 147 -11.99 15.23 -7.08
N ASN A 148 -12.99 15.66 -7.86
CA ASN A 148 -14.04 16.53 -7.36
C ASN A 148 -15.12 15.69 -6.65
N VAL A 149 -15.21 15.85 -5.33
CA VAL A 149 -16.13 15.08 -4.46
C VAL A 149 -17.58 15.22 -4.92
N SER A 150 -18.00 16.37 -5.45
CA SER A 150 -19.36 16.59 -5.97
C SER A 150 -19.63 15.73 -7.20
N ASN A 151 -18.68 15.69 -8.14
CA ASN A 151 -18.80 14.87 -9.36
C ASN A 151 -18.80 13.38 -9.02
N LEU A 152 -17.95 12.96 -8.09
CA LEU A 152 -17.93 11.57 -7.61
C LEU A 152 -19.25 11.18 -6.93
N ALA A 153 -19.79 12.07 -6.08
CA ALA A 153 -21.06 11.83 -5.40
C ALA A 153 -22.23 11.67 -6.40
N GLN A 154 -22.26 12.50 -7.42
CA GLN A 154 -23.25 12.40 -8.50
C GLN A 154 -23.06 11.09 -9.30
N ALA A 155 -21.83 10.74 -9.66
CA ALA A 155 -21.53 9.55 -10.46
C ALA A 155 -21.91 8.23 -9.78
N ILE A 156 -21.77 8.13 -8.43
CA ILE A 156 -22.13 6.93 -7.67
C ILE A 156 -23.51 7.07 -6.97
N ASN A 157 -24.26 8.09 -7.31
CA ASN A 157 -25.61 8.37 -6.78
C ASN A 157 -25.69 8.35 -5.24
N THR A 158 -24.89 9.23 -4.61
CA THR A 158 -24.80 9.35 -3.15
C THR A 158 -24.51 10.79 -2.71
N SER A 159 -24.45 11.03 -1.40
CA SER A 159 -24.12 12.34 -0.84
C SER A 159 -22.59 12.59 -0.84
N ARG A 160 -22.20 13.88 -0.84
CA ARG A 160 -20.79 14.28 -0.68
C ARG A 160 -20.19 13.76 0.63
N ALA A 161 -20.97 13.79 1.71
CA ALA A 161 -20.55 13.29 3.03
C ALA A 161 -20.23 11.79 2.96
N THR A 162 -21.06 11.01 2.25
CA THR A 162 -20.84 9.57 2.06
C THR A 162 -19.56 9.30 1.27
N VAL A 163 -19.31 10.08 0.20
CA VAL A 163 -18.06 9.94 -0.57
C VAL A 163 -16.83 10.22 0.31
N MET A 164 -16.87 11.29 1.10
CA MET A 164 -15.77 11.61 2.03
C MET A 164 -15.54 10.49 3.05
N ASN A 165 -16.60 9.91 3.61
CA ASN A 165 -16.49 8.76 4.50
C ASN A 165 -15.88 7.54 3.81
N TYR A 166 -16.24 7.26 2.55
CA TYR A 166 -15.65 6.18 1.78
C TYR A 166 -14.17 6.41 1.51
N MET A 167 -13.79 7.64 1.14
CA MET A 167 -12.39 8.00 0.93
C MET A 167 -11.56 7.83 2.20
N ASN A 168 -12.06 8.29 3.34
CA ASN A 168 -11.41 8.11 4.64
C ASN A 168 -11.24 6.62 5.00
N ASN A 169 -12.29 5.80 4.80
CA ASN A 169 -12.21 4.36 5.06
C ASN A 169 -11.19 3.66 4.15
N LEU A 170 -11.11 4.06 2.87
CA LEU A 170 -10.11 3.54 1.93
C LEU A 170 -8.69 3.98 2.31
N GLU A 171 -8.52 5.21 2.79
CA GLU A 171 -7.23 5.71 3.27
C GLU A 171 -6.76 4.97 4.53
N GLU A 172 -7.67 4.69 5.45
CA GLU A 172 -7.37 3.93 6.67
C GLU A 172 -7.06 2.45 6.43
N ALA A 173 -7.57 1.87 5.33
CA ALA A 173 -7.31 0.47 4.93
C ALA A 173 -6.03 0.29 4.10
N ARG A 174 -5.25 1.35 3.93
CA ARG A 174 -4.04 1.41 3.11
C ARG A 174 -2.82 0.71 3.71
#